data_db939a3fa384816d01f6ca76ebb69b10
#
_entry.id   db939a3fa384816d01f6ca76ebb69b10
#
_cell.length_a   1.000
_cell.length_b   1.000
_cell.length_c   1.000
_cell.angle_alpha   90.00
_cell.angle_beta   90.00
_cell.angle_gamma   90.00
#
_symmetry.space_group_name_H-M   'P 1'
#
loop_
_entity.id
_entity.type
_entity.pdbx_description
1 polymer ?
#
loop_
_entity_poly.entity_id
_entity_poly.type
_entity_poly.pdbx_seq_one_letter_code
_entity_poly.pdbx_strand_id
1 'polypeptide(L)'
;MKYFSIAGLQLDLELNNNKDLVIEKINQTVVRYPWLNMIVLSELAVGGASRSEEFLLDNNIEGFQNLAKEKDIWLIPGSFYHRQDKQITNVAPVISNKGEIVKLCTKNYPFEPYEKGISNSNESCIFEIEGVGMFGVHICYDLWFPETSRALAMQGAQIIIHPSLTDTCDRNEEKIMARATAIQQQCYYFDVNAGGKQGCGQSIIVGPEGEVLTELGSSEEVALLEINLDKVDQIRRRGIKGLGQPLKSFRDNPVYNNDKIDKDYLISLGDLEMPKKLK
;
A
#
# COMPACT_ATOMS: atom_id res chain seq x y z
N MET A 1 14.78 19.54 -9.73
CA MET A 1 13.59 18.69 -9.69
C MET A 1 14.04 17.29 -10.05
N LYS A 2 14.00 16.36 -9.12
CA LYS A 2 14.29 14.94 -9.43
C LYS A 2 12.94 14.26 -9.72
N TYR A 3 12.78 13.80 -10.93
CA TYR A 3 11.67 12.94 -11.29
C TYR A 3 11.89 11.55 -10.70
N PHE A 4 10.85 10.96 -10.16
CA PHE A 4 10.86 9.59 -9.67
C PHE A 4 9.62 8.86 -10.17
N SER A 5 9.85 7.79 -10.89
CA SER A 5 8.80 7.11 -11.64
C SER A 5 8.45 5.78 -10.99
N ILE A 6 7.16 5.55 -10.78
CA ILE A 6 6.62 4.37 -10.13
C ILE A 6 5.68 3.65 -11.09
N ALA A 7 5.80 2.32 -11.17
CA ALA A 7 4.82 1.46 -11.83
C ALA A 7 4.10 0.59 -10.80
N GLY A 8 2.78 0.62 -10.80
CA GLY A 8 1.93 -0.35 -10.11
C GLY A 8 1.51 -1.43 -11.08
N LEU A 9 1.81 -2.68 -10.77
CA LEU A 9 1.44 -3.81 -11.60
C LEU A 9 0.14 -4.44 -11.08
N GLN A 10 -0.97 -4.14 -11.74
CA GLN A 10 -2.22 -4.86 -11.58
C GLN A 10 -2.16 -6.11 -12.46
N LEU A 11 -1.89 -7.25 -11.86
CA LEU A 11 -1.70 -8.52 -12.56
C LEU A 11 -2.92 -9.42 -12.40
N ASP A 12 -3.21 -10.21 -13.43
CA ASP A 12 -4.17 -11.31 -13.35
C ASP A 12 -3.54 -12.50 -12.64
N LEU A 13 -3.77 -12.57 -11.32
CA LEU A 13 -3.15 -13.55 -10.45
C LEU A 13 -4.04 -14.78 -10.21
N GLU A 14 -3.42 -15.96 -10.16
CA GLU A 14 -4.02 -17.19 -9.63
C GLU A 14 -4.11 -17.11 -8.09
N LEU A 15 -4.91 -17.99 -7.47
CA LEU A 15 -5.09 -18.00 -6.02
C LEU A 15 -3.78 -18.18 -5.22
N ASN A 16 -2.79 -18.82 -5.83
CA ASN A 16 -1.43 -18.97 -5.28
C ASN A 16 -0.43 -19.27 -6.40
N ASN A 17 0.87 -19.39 -6.04
CA ASN A 17 1.94 -19.81 -6.94
C ASN A 17 2.15 -18.91 -8.16
N ASN A 18 2.20 -17.61 -7.94
CA ASN A 18 2.39 -16.62 -8.99
C ASN A 18 3.85 -16.15 -9.14
N LYS A 19 4.80 -16.76 -8.45
CA LYS A 19 6.19 -16.27 -8.36
C LYS A 19 6.82 -16.05 -9.75
N ASP A 20 6.75 -17.04 -10.61
CA ASP A 20 7.37 -16.98 -11.95
C ASP A 20 6.68 -15.91 -12.81
N LEU A 21 5.34 -15.85 -12.77
CA LEU A 21 4.56 -14.82 -13.45
C LEU A 21 4.96 -13.42 -12.98
N VAL A 22 5.04 -13.21 -11.66
CA VAL A 22 5.41 -11.92 -11.07
C VAL A 22 6.80 -11.49 -11.53
N ILE A 23 7.80 -12.39 -11.48
CA ILE A 23 9.17 -12.12 -11.95
C ILE A 23 9.18 -11.79 -13.43
N GLU A 24 8.47 -12.55 -14.25
CA GLU A 24 8.35 -12.29 -15.69
C GLU A 24 7.76 -10.91 -15.97
N LYS A 25 6.66 -10.54 -15.29
CA LYS A 25 5.99 -9.25 -15.46
C LYS A 25 6.86 -8.06 -15.01
N ILE A 26 7.62 -8.20 -13.94
CA ILE A 26 8.61 -7.20 -13.53
C ILE A 26 9.65 -7.03 -14.64
N ASN A 27 10.21 -8.11 -15.15
CA ASN A 27 11.21 -8.07 -16.23
C ASN A 27 10.65 -7.40 -17.51
N GLN A 28 9.45 -7.77 -17.94
CA GLN A 28 8.78 -7.16 -19.10
C GLN A 28 8.53 -5.66 -18.88
N THR A 29 8.12 -5.27 -17.66
CA THR A 29 7.85 -3.88 -17.33
C THR A 29 9.11 -3.03 -17.39
N VAL A 30 10.23 -3.49 -16.83
CA VAL A 30 11.51 -2.76 -16.88
C VAL A 30 12.02 -2.63 -18.32
N VAL A 31 11.87 -3.67 -19.14
CA VAL A 31 12.25 -3.60 -20.56
C VAL A 31 11.39 -2.58 -21.32
N ARG A 32 10.09 -2.56 -21.04
CA ARG A 32 9.14 -1.65 -21.70
C ARG A 32 9.31 -0.20 -21.24
N TYR A 33 9.68 0.01 -19.98
CA TYR A 33 9.81 1.33 -19.34
C TYR A 33 11.16 1.47 -18.64
N PRO A 34 12.28 1.60 -19.40
CA PRO A 34 13.64 1.56 -18.84
C PRO A 34 14.00 2.76 -17.95
N TRP A 35 13.12 3.74 -17.84
CA TRP A 35 13.23 4.93 -16.99
C TRP A 35 12.56 4.79 -15.63
N LEU A 36 11.96 3.64 -15.33
CA LEU A 36 11.32 3.39 -14.05
C LEU A 36 12.34 3.33 -12.91
N ASN A 37 11.92 3.90 -11.77
CA ASN A 37 12.70 3.86 -10.55
C ASN A 37 12.13 2.87 -9.52
N MET A 38 10.81 2.62 -9.53
CA MET A 38 10.16 1.71 -8.59
C MET A 38 9.06 0.90 -9.24
N ILE A 39 8.93 -0.36 -8.79
CA ILE A 39 7.79 -1.22 -9.11
C ILE A 39 7.09 -1.63 -7.82
N VAL A 40 5.76 -1.61 -7.85
CA VAL A 40 4.88 -2.02 -6.74
C VAL A 40 3.89 -3.06 -7.23
N LEU A 41 3.68 -4.12 -6.47
CA LEU A 41 2.66 -5.14 -6.69
C LEU A 41 1.59 -5.11 -5.58
N SER A 42 0.50 -5.83 -5.83
CA SER A 42 -0.62 -5.98 -4.91
C SER A 42 -0.27 -6.79 -3.65
N GLU A 43 -1.13 -6.74 -2.64
CA GLU A 43 -1.00 -7.57 -1.44
C GLU A 43 -0.96 -9.06 -1.81
N LEU A 44 -0.11 -9.83 -1.13
CA LEU A 44 0.04 -11.29 -1.26
C LEU A 44 0.18 -11.78 -2.72
N ALA A 45 0.75 -10.97 -3.61
CA ALA A 45 0.80 -11.23 -5.05
C ALA A 45 1.41 -12.59 -5.41
N VAL A 46 2.39 -13.07 -4.66
CA VAL A 46 3.12 -14.32 -4.95
C VAL A 46 2.36 -15.56 -4.52
N GLY A 47 1.92 -15.60 -3.28
CA GLY A 47 1.35 -16.80 -2.67
C GLY A 47 -0.14 -16.72 -2.37
N GLY A 48 -0.79 -15.60 -2.64
CA GLY A 48 -2.16 -15.37 -2.19
C GLY A 48 -2.29 -15.55 -0.68
N ALA A 49 -3.47 -15.93 -0.23
CA ALA A 49 -3.75 -16.19 1.19
C ALA A 49 -3.13 -17.50 1.73
N SER A 50 -2.25 -18.16 0.97
CA SER A 50 -1.58 -19.39 1.40
C SER A 50 -0.52 -19.11 2.45
N ARG A 51 -0.55 -19.90 3.53
CA ARG A 51 0.45 -19.86 4.62
C ARG A 51 1.48 -21.00 4.53
N SER A 52 1.55 -21.66 3.36
CA SER A 52 2.53 -22.70 3.08
C SER A 52 3.94 -22.12 3.08
N GLU A 53 4.91 -22.88 3.59
CA GLU A 53 6.31 -22.47 3.74
C GLU A 53 6.89 -21.87 2.44
N GLU A 54 6.58 -22.46 1.30
CA GLU A 54 7.06 -22.02 -0.01
C GLU A 54 6.68 -20.60 -0.37
N PHE A 55 5.58 -20.06 0.19
CA PHE A 55 5.10 -18.70 -0.09
C PHE A 55 5.44 -17.68 1.00
N LEU A 56 6.08 -18.12 2.10
CA LEU A 56 6.51 -17.20 3.13
C LEU A 56 7.62 -16.27 2.63
N LEU A 57 7.74 -15.11 3.28
CA LEU A 57 8.72 -14.09 2.94
C LEU A 57 10.14 -14.67 2.84
N ASP A 58 10.57 -15.43 3.86
CA ASP A 58 11.95 -15.91 3.98
C ASP A 58 12.37 -16.80 2.80
N ASN A 59 11.43 -17.52 2.19
CA ASN A 59 11.70 -18.39 1.05
C ASN A 59 11.62 -17.68 -0.33
N ASN A 60 11.27 -16.39 -0.33
CA ASN A 60 11.08 -15.64 -1.56
C ASN A 60 11.95 -14.39 -1.65
N ILE A 61 12.29 -13.78 -0.52
CA ILE A 61 12.86 -12.44 -0.46
C ILE A 61 14.19 -12.30 -1.22
N GLU A 62 15.08 -13.29 -1.12
CA GLU A 62 16.40 -13.26 -1.78
C GLU A 62 16.27 -13.11 -3.31
N GLY A 63 15.29 -13.81 -3.91
CA GLY A 63 15.02 -13.70 -5.34
C GLY A 63 14.62 -12.29 -5.76
N PHE A 64 13.78 -11.61 -4.97
CA PHE A 64 13.37 -10.24 -5.22
C PHE A 64 14.47 -9.21 -4.93
N GLN A 65 15.33 -9.46 -3.94
CA GLN A 65 16.52 -8.64 -3.69
C GLN A 65 17.48 -8.67 -4.87
N ASN A 66 17.75 -9.87 -5.39
CA ASN A 66 18.61 -10.05 -6.57
C ASN A 66 18.00 -9.37 -7.81
N LEU A 67 16.69 -9.52 -8.02
CA LEU A 67 15.97 -8.88 -9.12
C LEU A 67 16.02 -7.35 -9.04
N ALA A 68 15.74 -6.77 -7.87
CA ALA A 68 15.79 -5.33 -7.65
C ALA A 68 17.19 -4.75 -7.95
N LYS A 69 18.24 -5.45 -7.49
CA LYS A 69 19.64 -5.08 -7.76
C LYS A 69 20.00 -5.22 -9.23
N GLU A 70 19.63 -6.32 -9.88
CA GLU A 70 19.92 -6.57 -11.29
C GLU A 70 19.28 -5.52 -12.21
N LYS A 71 18.04 -5.12 -11.89
CA LYS A 71 17.27 -4.16 -12.68
C LYS A 71 17.48 -2.69 -12.28
N ASP A 72 18.26 -2.44 -11.23
CA ASP A 72 18.52 -1.10 -10.66
C ASP A 72 17.22 -0.34 -10.32
N ILE A 73 16.24 -1.06 -9.70
CA ILE A 73 14.93 -0.52 -9.32
C ILE A 73 14.65 -0.72 -7.84
N TRP A 74 13.92 0.20 -7.23
CA TRP A 74 13.22 -0.06 -5.98
C TRP A 74 12.07 -1.03 -6.22
N LEU A 75 11.83 -1.93 -5.28
CA LEU A 75 10.81 -2.95 -5.45
C LEU A 75 10.01 -3.15 -4.16
N ILE A 76 8.68 -3.09 -4.30
CA ILE A 76 7.73 -3.60 -3.30
C ILE A 76 6.97 -4.74 -3.99
N PRO A 77 7.41 -6.00 -3.83
CA PRO A 77 6.86 -7.13 -4.57
C PRO A 77 5.49 -7.60 -4.02
N GLY A 78 4.72 -6.67 -3.49
CA GLY A 78 3.52 -6.92 -2.74
C GLY A 78 3.81 -7.23 -1.28
N SER A 79 2.91 -7.97 -0.63
CA SER A 79 3.14 -8.45 0.72
C SER A 79 3.25 -9.97 0.79
N PHE A 80 3.71 -10.47 1.93
CA PHE A 80 3.91 -11.89 2.23
C PHE A 80 3.51 -12.18 3.65
N TYR A 81 3.08 -13.41 3.91
CA TYR A 81 3.10 -13.88 5.29
C TYR A 81 4.56 -14.13 5.72
N HIS A 82 4.89 -13.63 6.90
CA HIS A 82 6.19 -13.76 7.53
C HIS A 82 6.03 -14.43 8.88
N ARG A 83 6.74 -15.54 9.09
CA ARG A 83 6.68 -16.31 10.33
C ARG A 83 7.90 -16.02 11.17
N GLN A 84 7.68 -15.49 12.37
CA GLN A 84 8.70 -15.33 13.39
C GLN A 84 8.25 -16.05 14.66
N ASP A 85 8.99 -17.08 15.04
CA ASP A 85 8.63 -17.96 16.15
C ASP A 85 7.20 -18.54 16.00
N LYS A 86 6.29 -18.11 16.89
CA LYS A 86 4.88 -18.54 16.91
C LYS A 86 3.92 -17.55 16.27
N GLN A 87 4.44 -16.42 15.80
CA GLN A 87 3.62 -15.36 15.21
C GLN A 87 3.74 -15.37 13.68
N ILE A 88 2.63 -15.08 13.03
CA ILE A 88 2.60 -14.84 11.59
C ILE A 88 2.06 -13.44 11.39
N THR A 89 2.78 -12.64 10.62
CA THR A 89 2.41 -11.27 10.22
C THR A 89 2.26 -11.19 8.71
N ASN A 90 1.49 -10.21 8.23
CA ASN A 90 1.44 -9.85 6.82
C ASN A 90 2.37 -8.66 6.61
N VAL A 91 3.42 -8.81 5.80
CA VAL A 91 4.47 -7.81 5.65
C VAL A 91 4.75 -7.49 4.18
N ALA A 92 4.90 -6.22 3.86
CA ALA A 92 5.39 -5.75 2.57
C ALA A 92 6.86 -5.34 2.71
N PRO A 93 7.81 -6.06 2.08
CA PRO A 93 9.21 -5.67 2.08
C PRO A 93 9.44 -4.50 1.12
N VAL A 94 10.20 -3.52 1.57
CA VAL A 94 10.72 -2.44 0.72
C VAL A 94 12.16 -2.75 0.39
N ILE A 95 12.45 -3.01 -0.86
CA ILE A 95 13.76 -3.40 -1.37
C ILE A 95 14.35 -2.23 -2.18
N SER A 96 15.55 -1.80 -1.83
CA SER A 96 16.26 -0.76 -2.57
C SER A 96 16.77 -1.27 -3.93
N ASN A 97 17.14 -0.36 -4.81
CA ASN A 97 17.81 -0.67 -6.08
C ASN A 97 19.21 -1.32 -5.92
N LYS A 98 19.71 -1.43 -4.69
CA LYS A 98 20.92 -2.19 -4.35
C LYS A 98 20.62 -3.62 -3.87
N GLY A 99 19.33 -3.99 -3.81
CA GLY A 99 18.86 -5.28 -3.31
C GLY A 99 18.82 -5.38 -1.78
N GLU A 100 18.87 -4.27 -1.06
CA GLU A 100 18.83 -4.24 0.40
C GLU A 100 17.39 -4.10 0.88
N ILE A 101 17.00 -4.85 1.92
CA ILE A 101 15.73 -4.64 2.60
C ILE A 101 15.85 -3.38 3.46
N VAL A 102 15.22 -2.29 3.01
CA VAL A 102 15.23 -1.02 3.73
C VAL A 102 14.22 -1.03 4.87
N LYS A 103 13.07 -1.66 4.65
CA LYS A 103 12.00 -1.75 5.65
C LYS A 103 11.15 -3.01 5.42
N LEU A 104 10.65 -3.58 6.50
CA LEU A 104 9.55 -4.56 6.50
C LEU A 104 8.32 -3.86 7.07
N CYS A 105 7.32 -3.67 6.23
CA CYS A 105 6.09 -2.96 6.56
C CYS A 105 5.02 -3.95 6.97
N THR A 106 4.71 -4.02 8.25
CA THR A 106 3.71 -4.94 8.78
C THR A 106 2.32 -4.34 8.74
N LYS A 107 1.34 -5.11 8.27
CA LYS A 107 -0.09 -4.75 8.29
C LYS A 107 -0.55 -4.45 9.71
N ASN A 108 -1.18 -3.29 9.91
CA ASN A 108 -1.67 -2.87 11.22
C ASN A 108 -3.00 -3.55 11.57
N TYR A 109 -3.86 -3.70 10.58
CA TYR A 109 -5.19 -4.28 10.74
C TYR A 109 -5.36 -5.48 9.82
N PRO A 110 -5.06 -6.72 10.30
CA PRO A 110 -5.43 -7.93 9.58
C PRO A 110 -6.93 -7.94 9.28
N PHE A 111 -7.32 -8.36 8.07
CA PHE A 111 -8.73 -8.40 7.69
C PHE A 111 -9.42 -9.61 8.32
N GLU A 112 -9.83 -9.47 9.56
CA GLU A 112 -10.59 -10.52 10.24
C GLU A 112 -12.05 -10.57 9.76
N PRO A 113 -12.61 -11.78 9.70
CA PRO A 113 -12.04 -13.04 10.15
C PRO A 113 -11.21 -13.83 9.13
N TYR A 114 -10.99 -13.30 7.90
CA TYR A 114 -10.23 -14.00 6.86
C TYR A 114 -8.76 -14.22 7.24
N GLU A 115 -8.14 -13.23 7.87
CA GLU A 115 -6.76 -13.30 8.35
C GLU A 115 -6.67 -13.73 9.83
N LYS A 116 -7.62 -14.55 10.30
CA LYS A 116 -7.60 -15.06 11.67
C LYS A 116 -6.27 -15.70 12.02
N GLY A 117 -5.66 -15.27 13.13
CA GLY A 117 -4.36 -15.74 13.59
C GLY A 117 -3.16 -15.05 12.93
N ILE A 118 -3.39 -14.02 12.13
CA ILE A 118 -2.33 -13.10 11.71
C ILE A 118 -2.19 -12.04 12.80
N SER A 119 -0.95 -11.81 13.23
CA SER A 119 -0.64 -10.79 14.24
C SER A 119 -0.63 -9.41 13.60
N ASN A 120 -1.21 -8.44 14.30
CA ASN A 120 -1.19 -7.04 13.93
C ASN A 120 0.13 -6.36 14.33
N SER A 121 0.35 -5.14 13.80
CA SER A 121 1.37 -4.20 14.25
C SER A 121 0.69 -2.89 14.68
N ASN A 122 1.40 -2.10 15.46
CA ASN A 122 1.02 -0.72 15.78
C ASN A 122 2.08 0.29 15.28
N GLU A 123 2.99 -0.17 14.45
CA GLU A 123 4.06 0.66 13.91
C GLU A 123 3.69 1.24 12.56
N SER A 124 4.02 2.51 12.36
CA SER A 124 3.93 3.14 11.04
C SER A 124 5.11 2.75 10.18
N CYS A 125 4.85 2.29 8.97
CA CYS A 125 5.90 1.99 8.02
C CYS A 125 6.25 3.19 7.17
N ILE A 126 7.39 3.80 7.43
CA ILE A 126 7.91 4.96 6.72
C ILE A 126 9.38 4.73 6.35
N PHE A 127 9.78 5.18 5.16
CA PHE A 127 11.17 5.13 4.68
C PHE A 127 11.47 6.32 3.78
N GLU A 128 12.74 6.67 3.70
CA GLU A 128 13.23 7.76 2.85
C GLU A 128 13.96 7.19 1.63
N ILE A 129 13.72 7.80 0.48
CA ILE A 129 14.57 7.63 -0.70
C ILE A 129 15.38 8.92 -0.85
N GLU A 130 16.69 8.81 -0.65
CA GLU A 130 17.61 9.95 -0.64
C GLU A 130 17.49 10.79 -1.91
N GLY A 131 17.29 12.07 -1.72
CA GLY A 131 17.11 13.03 -2.80
C GLY A 131 15.79 12.93 -3.57
N VAL A 132 14.85 12.09 -3.10
CA VAL A 132 13.48 11.99 -3.59
C VAL A 132 12.51 12.46 -2.52
N GLY A 133 12.41 11.76 -1.37
CA GLY A 133 11.56 12.15 -0.25
C GLY A 133 11.06 10.96 0.57
N MET A 134 10.00 11.22 1.35
CA MET A 134 9.45 10.30 2.33
C MET A 134 8.26 9.51 1.78
N PHE A 135 8.33 8.20 1.96
CA PHE A 135 7.31 7.24 1.54
C PHE A 135 6.70 6.56 2.77
N GLY A 136 5.40 6.32 2.72
CA GLY A 136 4.70 5.47 3.67
C GLY A 136 4.14 4.24 2.98
N VAL A 137 4.01 3.15 3.71
CA VAL A 137 3.32 1.93 3.23
C VAL A 137 2.29 1.51 4.26
N HIS A 138 1.10 1.18 3.81
CA HIS A 138 0.12 0.39 4.56
C HIS A 138 -0.52 -0.65 3.62
N ILE A 139 -1.17 -1.66 4.18
CA ILE A 139 -1.56 -2.83 3.41
C ILE A 139 -3.07 -3.03 3.49
N CYS A 140 -3.74 -2.99 2.34
CA CYS A 140 -5.13 -3.39 2.13
C CYS A 140 -6.09 -2.80 3.18
N TYR A 141 -6.57 -3.61 4.13
CA TYR A 141 -7.54 -3.20 5.15
C TYR A 141 -7.09 -2.03 6.04
N ASP A 142 -5.79 -1.72 6.09
CA ASP A 142 -5.28 -0.53 6.79
C ASP A 142 -5.92 0.77 6.27
N LEU A 143 -6.33 0.82 5.00
CA LEU A 143 -7.00 2.00 4.42
C LEU A 143 -8.31 2.37 5.13
N TRP A 144 -9.02 1.40 5.70
CA TRP A 144 -10.29 1.61 6.39
C TRP A 144 -10.15 2.36 7.71
N PHE A 145 -8.91 2.52 8.19
CA PHE A 145 -8.56 3.18 9.44
C PHE A 145 -7.80 4.49 9.15
N PRO A 146 -8.46 5.65 9.21
CA PRO A 146 -7.83 6.94 8.88
C PRO A 146 -6.62 7.26 9.76
N GLU A 147 -6.53 6.62 10.94
CA GLU A 147 -5.41 6.75 11.87
C GLU A 147 -4.10 6.26 11.27
N THR A 148 -4.12 5.17 10.48
CA THR A 148 -2.92 4.61 9.83
C THR A 148 -2.32 5.62 8.86
N SER A 149 -3.15 6.14 7.96
CA SER A 149 -2.73 7.13 6.97
C SER A 149 -2.31 8.45 7.63
N ARG A 150 -3.01 8.86 8.70
CA ARG A 150 -2.65 10.04 9.49
C ARG A 150 -1.29 9.89 10.13
N ALA A 151 -1.00 8.72 10.72
CA ALA A 151 0.28 8.43 11.35
C ALA A 151 1.44 8.51 10.34
N LEU A 152 1.26 7.98 9.12
CA LEU A 152 2.25 8.09 8.05
C LEU A 152 2.49 9.55 7.64
N ALA A 153 1.42 10.30 7.40
CA ALA A 153 1.52 11.70 6.97
C ALA A 153 2.16 12.61 8.02
N MET A 154 1.84 12.39 9.30
CA MET A 154 2.43 13.15 10.41
C MET A 154 3.91 12.85 10.62
N GLN A 155 4.41 11.72 10.15
CA GLN A 155 5.83 11.38 10.10
C GLN A 155 6.50 11.84 8.79
N GLY A 156 5.78 12.55 7.92
CA GLY A 156 6.32 13.19 6.73
C GLY A 156 6.05 12.47 5.42
N ALA A 157 5.38 11.32 5.39
CA ALA A 157 5.11 10.62 4.14
C ALA A 157 4.42 11.52 3.12
N GLN A 158 5.06 11.69 1.95
CA GLN A 158 4.59 12.52 0.83
C GLN A 158 3.84 11.69 -0.22
N ILE A 159 4.04 10.38 -0.18
CA ILE A 159 3.30 9.38 -0.93
C ILE A 159 3.01 8.19 -0.03
N ILE A 160 1.81 7.64 -0.11
CA ILE A 160 1.41 6.40 0.54
C ILE A 160 1.27 5.33 -0.53
N ILE A 161 2.07 4.28 -0.43
CA ILE A 161 1.99 3.08 -1.26
C ILE A 161 1.06 2.08 -0.58
N HIS A 162 0.11 1.55 -1.34
CA HIS A 162 -0.95 0.71 -0.82
C HIS A 162 -1.14 -0.57 -1.65
N PRO A 163 -0.38 -1.64 -1.36
CA PRO A 163 -0.68 -2.98 -1.85
C PRO A 163 -2.03 -3.46 -1.32
N SER A 164 -2.93 -3.86 -2.21
CA SER A 164 -4.28 -4.29 -1.88
C SER A 164 -4.61 -5.64 -2.52
N LEU A 165 -5.54 -6.38 -1.91
CA LEU A 165 -6.12 -7.61 -2.43
C LEU A 165 -7.61 -7.59 -2.14
N THR A 166 -8.39 -7.03 -3.05
CA THR A 166 -9.83 -6.87 -2.92
C THR A 166 -10.54 -7.51 -4.10
N ASP A 167 -11.37 -8.51 -3.81
CA ASP A 167 -12.24 -9.21 -4.79
C ASP A 167 -13.74 -8.98 -4.51
N THR A 168 -14.06 -8.02 -3.64
CA THR A 168 -15.38 -7.81 -3.05
C THR A 168 -16.09 -6.55 -3.56
N CYS A 169 -17.37 -6.43 -3.26
CA CYS A 169 -18.24 -5.35 -3.77
C CYS A 169 -17.89 -3.95 -3.20
N ASP A 170 -17.06 -3.88 -2.17
CA ASP A 170 -16.63 -2.66 -1.49
C ASP A 170 -15.41 -1.98 -2.14
N ARG A 171 -14.97 -2.46 -3.31
CA ARG A 171 -13.87 -1.81 -4.05
C ARG A 171 -14.15 -0.34 -4.40
N ASN A 172 -15.41 0.01 -4.64
CA ASN A 172 -15.79 1.40 -4.89
C ASN A 172 -15.59 2.30 -3.66
N GLU A 173 -15.93 1.79 -2.48
CA GLU A 173 -15.70 2.46 -1.20
C GLU A 173 -14.21 2.68 -0.95
N GLU A 174 -13.37 1.69 -1.23
CA GLU A 174 -11.91 1.81 -1.12
C GLU A 174 -11.36 2.92 -2.03
N LYS A 175 -11.82 3.02 -3.28
CA LYS A 175 -11.43 4.11 -4.19
C LYS A 175 -11.84 5.49 -3.67
N ILE A 176 -13.01 5.60 -3.04
CA ILE A 176 -13.46 6.83 -2.38
C ILE A 176 -12.55 7.16 -1.20
N MET A 177 -12.23 6.16 -0.36
CA MET A 177 -11.33 6.34 0.78
C MET A 177 -9.91 6.69 0.35
N ALA A 178 -9.38 6.11 -0.74
CA ALA A 178 -8.09 6.47 -1.32
C ALA A 178 -8.04 7.97 -1.69
N ARG A 179 -9.11 8.48 -2.32
CA ARG A 179 -9.23 9.90 -2.65
C ARG A 179 -9.35 10.78 -1.41
N ALA A 180 -10.17 10.38 -0.45
CA ALA A 180 -10.33 11.09 0.82
C ALA A 180 -9.00 11.15 1.57
N THR A 181 -8.26 10.04 1.63
CA THR A 181 -6.94 9.94 2.23
C THR A 181 -5.95 10.90 1.58
N ALA A 182 -5.85 10.90 0.24
CA ALA A 182 -4.96 11.81 -0.48
C ALA A 182 -5.22 13.27 -0.12
N ILE A 183 -6.49 13.69 -0.05
CA ILE A 183 -6.91 15.04 0.35
C ILE A 183 -6.55 15.33 1.81
N GLN A 184 -6.95 14.46 2.73
CA GLN A 184 -6.80 14.66 4.17
C GLN A 184 -5.34 14.65 4.63
N GLN A 185 -4.50 13.83 3.97
CA GLN A 185 -3.07 13.69 4.26
C GLN A 185 -2.20 14.57 3.35
N GLN A 186 -2.79 15.25 2.37
CA GLN A 186 -2.08 16.10 1.40
C GLN A 186 -0.86 15.36 0.82
N CYS A 187 -1.08 14.17 0.27
CA CYS A 187 -0.04 13.29 -0.27
C CYS A 187 -0.54 12.57 -1.53
N TYR A 188 0.38 12.02 -2.31
CA TYR A 188 0.00 11.03 -3.32
C TYR A 188 -0.50 9.75 -2.63
N TYR A 189 -1.51 9.13 -3.21
CA TYR A 189 -1.98 7.82 -2.79
C TYR A 189 -1.88 6.85 -3.97
N PHE A 190 -1.09 5.79 -3.80
CA PHE A 190 -0.74 4.86 -4.86
C PHE A 190 -1.26 3.46 -4.50
N ASP A 191 -2.46 3.17 -4.94
CA ASP A 191 -3.15 1.92 -4.67
C ASP A 191 -2.97 0.93 -5.82
N VAL A 192 -2.51 -0.28 -5.50
CA VAL A 192 -2.31 -1.38 -6.44
C VAL A 192 -3.08 -2.59 -5.96
N ASN A 193 -4.18 -2.89 -6.65
CA ASN A 193 -5.00 -4.06 -6.39
C ASN A 193 -4.65 -5.22 -7.33
N ALA A 194 -4.88 -6.45 -6.87
CA ALA A 194 -4.79 -7.62 -7.72
C ALA A 194 -5.95 -7.69 -8.72
N GLY A 195 -5.72 -8.32 -9.85
CA GLY A 195 -6.72 -8.81 -10.79
C GLY A 195 -6.83 -10.34 -10.78
N GLY A 196 -7.51 -10.89 -11.77
CA GLY A 196 -7.64 -12.33 -11.97
C GLY A 196 -8.48 -13.02 -10.91
N LYS A 197 -7.93 -14.07 -10.29
CA LYS A 197 -8.64 -14.85 -9.24
C LYS A 197 -8.43 -14.28 -7.83
N GLN A 198 -7.45 -13.39 -7.64
CA GLN A 198 -7.18 -12.81 -6.34
C GLN A 198 -7.94 -11.50 -6.10
N GLY A 199 -8.25 -10.74 -7.14
CA GLY A 199 -8.85 -9.43 -6.98
C GLY A 199 -9.67 -8.99 -8.18
N CYS A 200 -10.37 -7.86 -8.03
CA CYS A 200 -11.21 -7.29 -9.07
C CYS A 200 -10.52 -6.18 -9.90
N GLY A 201 -9.23 -5.97 -9.71
CA GLY A 201 -8.49 -4.89 -10.36
C GLY A 201 -8.88 -3.52 -9.85
N GLN A 202 -9.06 -2.55 -10.76
CA GLN A 202 -9.49 -1.19 -10.49
C GLN A 202 -8.52 -0.42 -9.56
N SER A 203 -7.20 -0.63 -9.75
CA SER A 203 -6.16 0.15 -9.06
C SER A 203 -6.33 1.64 -9.34
N ILE A 204 -5.99 2.49 -8.36
CA ILE A 204 -6.17 3.94 -8.47
C ILE A 204 -4.94 4.69 -7.96
N ILE A 205 -4.53 5.71 -8.70
CA ILE A 205 -3.51 6.66 -8.27
C ILE A 205 -4.16 8.02 -8.10
N VAL A 206 -3.98 8.61 -6.95
CA VAL A 206 -4.57 9.89 -6.58
C VAL A 206 -3.48 10.90 -6.22
N GLY A 207 -3.63 12.09 -6.74
CA GLY A 207 -2.76 13.22 -6.43
C GLY A 207 -3.12 13.90 -5.11
N PRO A 208 -2.23 14.75 -4.58
CA PRO A 208 -2.35 15.32 -3.24
C PRO A 208 -3.48 16.33 -3.05
N GLU A 209 -4.20 16.68 -4.11
CA GLU A 209 -5.43 17.49 -4.06
C GLU A 209 -6.70 16.66 -4.30
N GLY A 210 -6.57 15.31 -4.36
CA GLY A 210 -7.68 14.39 -4.57
C GLY A 210 -8.05 14.15 -6.03
N GLU A 211 -7.24 14.67 -6.96
CA GLU A 211 -7.38 14.40 -8.38
C GLU A 211 -7.02 12.93 -8.70
N VAL A 212 -7.88 12.24 -9.45
CA VAL A 212 -7.57 10.91 -9.97
C VAL A 212 -6.58 11.08 -11.13
N LEU A 213 -5.35 10.60 -10.95
CA LEU A 213 -4.30 10.66 -11.96
C LEU A 213 -4.37 9.46 -12.90
N THR A 214 -4.67 8.29 -12.34
CA THR A 214 -4.86 7.05 -13.08
C THR A 214 -5.91 6.21 -12.37
N GLU A 215 -6.81 5.61 -13.11
CA GLU A 215 -7.75 4.59 -12.64
C GLU A 215 -7.77 3.48 -13.68
N LEU A 216 -7.44 2.27 -13.26
CA LEU A 216 -7.40 1.11 -14.13
C LEU A 216 -8.75 0.42 -14.22
N GLY A 217 -8.93 -0.39 -15.27
CA GLY A 217 -10.05 -1.30 -15.39
C GLY A 217 -9.90 -2.55 -14.53
N SER A 218 -10.64 -3.60 -14.87
CA SER A 218 -10.57 -4.90 -14.19
C SER A 218 -9.54 -5.87 -14.80
N SER A 219 -8.95 -5.51 -15.94
CA SER A 219 -7.96 -6.34 -16.65
C SER A 219 -6.55 -6.13 -16.12
N GLU A 220 -5.62 -6.99 -16.56
CA GLU A 220 -4.21 -6.80 -16.32
C GLU A 220 -3.71 -5.50 -16.97
N GLU A 221 -3.20 -4.59 -16.17
CA GLU A 221 -2.72 -3.27 -16.60
C GLU A 221 -1.53 -2.78 -15.75
N VAL A 222 -0.83 -1.76 -16.25
CA VAL A 222 0.27 -1.10 -15.54
C VAL A 222 -0.10 0.35 -15.29
N ALA A 223 -0.20 0.73 -14.02
CA ALA A 223 -0.38 2.11 -13.61
C ALA A 223 0.98 2.82 -13.51
N LEU A 224 1.20 3.84 -14.31
CA LEU A 224 2.44 4.61 -14.32
C LEU A 224 2.23 5.99 -13.68
N LEU A 225 3.16 6.40 -12.83
CA LEU A 225 3.18 7.72 -12.24
C LEU A 225 4.61 8.25 -12.19
N GLU A 226 4.81 9.46 -12.69
CA GLU A 226 5.98 10.26 -12.38
C GLU A 226 5.60 11.25 -11.27
N ILE A 227 6.20 11.10 -10.08
CA ILE A 227 5.87 11.91 -8.92
C ILE A 227 6.67 13.22 -8.92
N ASN A 228 6.00 14.26 -8.45
CA ASN A 228 6.60 15.55 -8.12
C ASN A 228 6.33 15.89 -6.65
N LEU A 229 7.28 15.57 -5.79
CA LEU A 229 7.10 15.80 -4.35
C LEU A 229 7.17 17.28 -3.95
N ASP A 230 7.77 18.16 -4.79
CA ASP A 230 7.68 19.63 -4.59
C ASP A 230 6.22 20.10 -4.59
N LYS A 231 5.33 19.43 -5.36
CA LYS A 231 3.89 19.68 -5.35
C LYS A 231 3.26 19.39 -3.98
N VAL A 232 3.64 18.29 -3.35
CA VAL A 232 3.18 17.94 -2.00
C VAL A 232 3.59 18.99 -0.99
N ASP A 233 4.86 19.41 -1.02
CA ASP A 233 5.38 20.44 -0.12
C ASP A 233 4.68 21.79 -0.34
N GLN A 234 4.39 22.14 -1.58
CA GLN A 234 3.65 23.37 -1.90
C GLN A 234 2.23 23.30 -1.34
N ILE A 235 1.53 22.17 -1.52
CA ILE A 235 0.16 22.00 -1.05
C ILE A 235 0.12 21.98 0.49
N ARG A 236 1.08 21.32 1.15
CA ARG A 236 1.18 21.32 2.61
C ARG A 236 1.47 22.73 3.16
N ARG A 237 2.25 23.54 2.45
CA ARG A 237 2.53 24.93 2.85
C ARG A 237 1.38 25.86 2.60
N ARG A 238 0.73 25.79 1.43
CA ARG A 238 -0.26 26.78 0.97
C ARG A 238 -1.71 26.34 1.17
N GLY A 239 -1.94 25.06 1.38
CA GLY A 239 -3.26 24.44 1.43
C GLY A 239 -3.71 23.94 0.06
N ILE A 240 -4.69 23.03 0.09
CA ILE A 240 -5.35 22.50 -1.09
C ILE A 240 -6.03 23.64 -1.81
N LYS A 241 -5.65 23.86 -3.06
CA LYS A 241 -6.10 25.03 -3.88
C LYS A 241 -5.92 26.37 -3.17
N GLY A 242 -4.92 26.47 -2.29
CA GLY A 242 -4.66 27.68 -1.49
C GLY A 242 -5.61 27.89 -0.30
N LEU A 243 -6.39 26.89 0.09
CA LEU A 243 -7.43 26.99 1.12
C LEU A 243 -7.21 25.99 2.27
N GLY A 244 -7.63 24.76 2.11
CA GLY A 244 -7.63 23.76 3.18
C GLY A 244 -6.22 23.32 3.60
N GLN A 245 -5.91 23.40 4.90
CA GLN A 245 -4.61 23.03 5.47
C GLN A 245 -4.77 21.99 6.60
N PRO A 246 -5.34 20.80 6.31
CA PRO A 246 -5.76 19.87 7.36
C PRO A 246 -4.62 19.39 8.27
N LEU A 247 -3.42 19.14 7.73
CA LEU A 247 -2.28 18.70 8.54
C LEU A 247 -1.80 19.76 9.52
N LYS A 248 -1.73 21.04 9.09
CA LYS A 248 -1.35 22.14 9.98
C LYS A 248 -2.42 22.38 11.02
N SER A 249 -3.70 22.39 10.62
CA SER A 249 -4.81 22.57 11.55
C SER A 249 -4.84 21.46 12.60
N PHE A 250 -4.60 20.21 12.21
CA PHE A 250 -4.51 19.09 13.13
C PHE A 250 -3.31 19.21 14.08
N ARG A 251 -2.14 19.63 13.60
CA ARG A 251 -0.94 19.87 14.42
C ARG A 251 -1.20 20.93 15.50
N ASP A 252 -1.81 22.04 15.07
CA ASP A 252 -1.95 23.23 15.93
C ASP A 252 -3.15 23.13 16.89
N ASN A 253 -4.12 22.27 16.58
CA ASN A 253 -5.33 22.09 17.38
C ASN A 253 -5.80 20.62 17.42
N PRO A 254 -5.06 19.74 18.10
CA PRO A 254 -5.42 18.32 18.21
C PRO A 254 -6.59 18.14 19.18
N VAL A 255 -7.82 18.17 18.65
CA VAL A 255 -9.05 18.08 19.48
C VAL A 255 -9.34 16.64 19.92
N TYR A 256 -8.83 15.67 19.17
CA TYR A 256 -9.13 14.26 19.38
C TYR A 256 -8.15 13.62 20.35
N ASN A 257 -8.67 13.02 21.41
CA ASN A 257 -7.92 12.17 22.34
C ASN A 257 -8.73 10.91 22.69
N ASN A 258 -8.03 9.87 23.14
CA ASN A 258 -8.64 8.57 23.44
C ASN A 258 -9.61 8.60 24.64
N ASP A 259 -9.57 9.62 25.50
CA ASP A 259 -10.44 9.74 26.66
C ASP A 259 -11.91 10.00 26.30
N LYS A 260 -12.18 10.34 25.04
CA LYS A 260 -13.52 10.59 24.51
C LYS A 260 -14.16 9.36 23.83
N ILE A 261 -13.45 8.24 23.79
CA ILE A 261 -13.97 7.02 23.18
C ILE A 261 -14.90 6.32 24.17
N ASP A 262 -16.16 6.15 23.78
CA ASP A 262 -17.12 5.33 24.54
C ASP A 262 -16.87 3.84 24.27
N LYS A 263 -16.12 3.21 25.18
CA LYS A 263 -15.76 1.80 25.06
C LYS A 263 -16.97 0.88 25.24
N ASP A 264 -17.94 1.25 26.05
CA ASP A 264 -19.14 0.43 26.30
C ASP A 264 -20.03 0.42 25.04
N TYR A 265 -20.12 1.57 24.35
CA TYR A 265 -20.79 1.64 23.05
C TYR A 265 -20.10 0.72 22.03
N LEU A 266 -18.76 0.75 21.93
CA LEU A 266 -18.03 -0.10 20.98
C LEU A 266 -18.20 -1.60 21.29
N ILE A 267 -18.20 -1.98 22.56
CA ILE A 267 -18.47 -3.36 23.00
C ILE A 267 -19.89 -3.79 22.61
N SER A 268 -20.86 -2.88 22.68
CA SER A 268 -22.26 -3.16 22.32
C SER A 268 -22.46 -3.50 20.84
N LEU A 269 -21.51 -3.21 19.97
CA LEU A 269 -21.55 -3.56 18.54
C LEU A 269 -21.39 -5.07 18.29
N GLY A 270 -20.99 -5.85 19.30
CA GLY A 270 -20.81 -7.29 19.23
C GLY A 270 -19.49 -7.73 18.61
N ASP A 271 -19.37 -9.03 18.36
CA ASP A 271 -18.19 -9.64 17.79
C ASP A 271 -18.13 -9.42 16.26
N LEU A 272 -16.92 -9.54 15.70
CA LEU A 272 -16.71 -9.53 14.25
C LEU A 272 -17.43 -10.74 13.62
N GLU A 273 -18.33 -10.46 12.71
CA GLU A 273 -19.06 -11.48 11.97
C GLU A 273 -18.39 -11.80 10.62
N MET A 274 -18.54 -13.06 10.18
CA MET A 274 -18.10 -13.44 8.84
C MET A 274 -18.92 -12.67 7.79
N PRO A 275 -18.28 -11.91 6.89
CA PRO A 275 -18.98 -11.17 5.85
C PRO A 275 -19.83 -12.10 4.98
N LYS A 276 -21.06 -11.71 4.71
CA LYS A 276 -21.90 -12.41 3.75
C LYS A 276 -21.54 -11.88 2.38
N LYS A 277 -20.89 -12.71 1.55
CA LYS A 277 -20.70 -12.35 0.13
C LYS A 277 -22.09 -12.08 -0.47
N LEU A 278 -22.34 -10.83 -0.80
CA LEU A 278 -23.49 -10.49 -1.62
C LEU A 278 -23.23 -11.10 -3.01
N LYS A 279 -24.15 -11.95 -3.45
CA LYS A 279 -24.11 -12.57 -4.78
C LYS A 279 -24.45 -11.55 -5.87
#